data_55278d1beadfd7cd90d76b6d29a2c4b8
#
_entry.id   55278d1beadfd7cd90d76b6d29a2c4b8
#
_cell.length_a   1.000
_cell.length_b   1.000
_cell.length_c   1.000
_cell.angle_alpha   90.00
_cell.angle_beta   90.00
_cell.angle_gamma   90.00
#
_symmetry.space_group_name_H-M   'P 1'
#
loop_
_entity.id
_entity.type
_entity.pdbx_description
1 polymer ?
#
loop_
_entity_poly.entity_id
_entity_poly.type
_entity_poly.pdbx_seq_one_letter_code
_entity_poly.pdbx_strand_id
1 'polypeptide(L)'
;MAADLSPPSVRAARETVPWATLVLAGVALAAFVWPDAAGLLVYERDRVVAGEWWRLWTANLVHFGGSHLGWNLLVFVPTGIWAERIAPGRTRLMLALTPGLIGIALLAFEPALARYAGLSGMAAGTLALLVFLQLRARNADRLFWCGVLALLAVKIGAEAFLGRALFAHFAGTDIRPVPLAHLAGVAGAAVVCFTRRPRPI
;
A
#
# COMPACT_ATOMS: atom_id res chain seq x y z
N MET A 1 28.47 4.80 -31.20
CA MET A 1 27.17 5.05 -30.54
C MET A 1 26.34 3.80 -30.77
N ALA A 2 26.31 2.86 -29.85
CA ALA A 2 25.56 1.62 -29.99
C ALA A 2 24.06 1.93 -29.83
N ALA A 3 23.26 1.57 -30.83
CA ALA A 3 21.82 1.73 -30.81
C ALA A 3 21.26 0.77 -29.74
N ASP A 4 20.45 1.29 -28.80
CA ASP A 4 19.74 0.47 -27.80
C ASP A 4 18.69 -0.37 -28.54
N LEU A 5 18.99 -1.67 -28.70
CA LEU A 5 18.12 -2.66 -29.35
C LEU A 5 17.06 -3.26 -28.40
N SER A 6 16.86 -2.66 -27.23
CA SER A 6 15.83 -3.12 -26.29
C SER A 6 14.43 -3.01 -26.91
N PRO A 7 13.56 -4.02 -26.72
CA PRO A 7 12.21 -3.95 -27.24
C PRO A 7 11.45 -2.74 -26.66
N PRO A 8 10.55 -2.11 -27.44
CA PRO A 8 9.87 -0.86 -27.07
C PRO A 8 9.19 -0.87 -25.70
N SER A 9 8.69 -2.03 -25.28
CA SER A 9 8.04 -2.21 -23.98
C SER A 9 9.00 -2.09 -22.78
N VAL A 10 10.24 -2.54 -22.93
CA VAL A 10 11.28 -2.46 -21.88
C VAL A 10 11.82 -1.04 -21.78
N ARG A 11 11.95 -0.36 -22.92
CA ARG A 11 12.39 1.04 -22.99
C ARG A 11 11.38 1.97 -22.34
N ALA A 12 10.08 1.83 -22.68
CA ALA A 12 9.01 2.63 -22.08
C ALA A 12 8.89 2.43 -20.56
N ALA A 13 9.14 1.21 -20.06
CA ALA A 13 9.15 0.94 -18.61
C ALA A 13 10.31 1.64 -17.88
N ARG A 14 11.47 1.81 -18.53
CA ARG A 14 12.62 2.53 -17.96
C ARG A 14 12.41 4.04 -17.88
N GLU A 15 11.63 4.60 -18.79
CA GLU A 15 11.37 6.04 -18.90
C GLU A 15 10.20 6.50 -18.01
N THR A 16 9.40 5.59 -17.49
CA THR A 16 8.25 5.95 -16.63
C THR A 16 8.72 6.44 -15.27
N VAL A 17 8.49 7.72 -14.99
CA VAL A 17 8.74 8.31 -13.66
C VAL A 17 7.66 7.79 -12.69
N PRO A 18 8.05 7.17 -11.56
CA PRO A 18 7.12 6.63 -10.56
C PRO A 18 6.63 7.73 -9.61
N TRP A 19 6.08 8.81 -10.18
CA TRP A 19 5.73 10.02 -9.45
C TRP A 19 4.65 9.81 -8.38
N ALA A 20 3.67 8.91 -8.64
CA ALA A 20 2.58 8.70 -7.68
C ALA A 20 3.10 8.03 -6.39
N THR A 21 3.97 7.04 -6.52
CA THR A 21 4.64 6.41 -5.38
C THR A 21 5.48 7.42 -4.61
N LEU A 22 6.29 8.23 -5.32
CA LEU A 22 7.18 9.22 -4.70
C LEU A 22 6.39 10.35 -4.01
N VAL A 23 5.31 10.82 -4.61
CA VAL A 23 4.42 11.83 -4.02
C VAL A 23 3.80 11.31 -2.73
N LEU A 24 3.24 10.09 -2.73
CA LEU A 24 2.62 9.54 -1.51
C LEU A 24 3.66 9.30 -0.40
N ALA A 25 4.86 8.82 -0.74
CA ALA A 25 5.95 8.70 0.23
C ALA A 25 6.37 10.07 0.80
N GLY A 26 6.49 11.09 -0.06
CA GLY A 26 6.80 12.45 0.35
C GLY A 26 5.71 13.07 1.24
N VAL A 27 4.43 12.84 0.91
CA VAL A 27 3.30 13.31 1.75
C VAL A 27 3.29 12.59 3.10
N ALA A 28 3.59 11.27 3.14
CA ALA A 28 3.69 10.54 4.40
C ALA A 28 4.84 11.06 5.28
N LEU A 29 6.00 11.40 4.69
CA LEU A 29 7.10 12.05 5.39
C LEU A 29 6.71 13.45 5.89
N ALA A 30 6.07 14.25 5.06
CA ALA A 30 5.62 15.60 5.43
C ALA A 30 4.59 15.54 6.57
N ALA A 31 3.61 14.62 6.50
CA ALA A 31 2.64 14.40 7.56
C ALA A 31 3.28 13.92 8.87
N PHE A 32 4.38 13.20 8.80
CA PHE A 32 5.11 12.73 9.99
C PHE A 32 5.82 13.85 10.74
N VAL A 33 6.35 14.84 10.02
CA VAL A 33 7.04 16.00 10.62
C VAL A 33 6.09 17.15 10.96
N TRP A 34 4.87 17.13 10.45
CA TRP A 34 3.87 18.14 10.76
C TRP A 34 3.16 17.82 12.10
N PRO A 35 3.31 18.65 13.16
CA PRO A 35 2.81 18.34 14.50
C PRO A 35 1.30 18.07 14.59
N ASP A 36 0.50 18.80 13.80
CA ASP A 36 -0.95 18.74 13.85
C ASP A 36 -1.56 17.70 12.90
N ALA A 37 -0.73 17.05 12.07
CA ALA A 37 -1.22 16.12 11.06
C ALA A 37 -2.05 14.98 11.65
N ALA A 38 -1.63 14.44 12.79
CA ALA A 38 -2.37 13.36 13.44
C ALA A 38 -3.79 13.78 13.82
N GLY A 39 -4.01 14.97 14.36
CA GLY A 39 -5.34 15.47 14.72
C GLY A 39 -6.28 15.64 13.54
N LEU A 40 -5.74 15.97 12.37
CA LEU A 40 -6.51 16.28 11.17
C LEU A 40 -6.71 15.09 10.23
N LEU A 41 -5.75 14.16 10.17
CA LEU A 41 -5.65 13.17 9.10
C LEU A 41 -5.83 11.72 9.55
N VAL A 42 -5.67 11.40 10.84
CA VAL A 42 -5.86 10.04 11.39
C VAL A 42 -7.32 9.62 11.22
N TYR A 43 -7.55 8.35 10.88
CA TYR A 43 -8.87 7.77 11.01
C TYR A 43 -9.30 7.79 12.47
N GLU A 44 -10.36 8.49 12.76
CA GLU A 44 -11.09 8.46 14.03
C GLU A 44 -12.55 8.13 13.70
N ARG A 45 -13.04 6.99 14.19
CA ARG A 45 -14.35 6.46 13.80
C ARG A 45 -15.47 7.48 13.99
N ASP A 46 -15.53 8.10 15.16
CA ASP A 46 -16.61 9.03 15.49
C ASP A 46 -16.60 10.27 14.57
N ARG A 47 -15.40 10.75 14.21
CA ARG A 47 -15.25 11.87 13.28
C ARG A 47 -15.62 11.49 11.84
N VAL A 48 -15.27 10.26 11.40
CA VAL A 48 -15.69 9.76 10.09
C VAL A 48 -17.21 9.67 10.00
N VAL A 49 -17.86 9.13 11.05
CA VAL A 49 -19.33 9.05 11.14
C VAL A 49 -19.95 10.44 11.23
N ALA A 50 -19.30 11.41 11.85
CA ALA A 50 -19.72 12.81 11.89
C ALA A 50 -19.49 13.57 10.56
N GLY A 51 -18.93 12.92 9.52
CA GLY A 51 -18.79 13.50 8.18
C GLY A 51 -17.37 13.86 7.75
N GLU A 52 -16.33 13.59 8.55
CA GLU A 52 -14.94 13.82 8.17
C GLU A 52 -14.41 12.71 7.26
N TRP A 53 -15.05 12.50 6.10
CA TRP A 53 -14.81 11.38 5.17
C TRP A 53 -13.39 11.32 4.60
N TRP A 54 -12.68 12.45 4.53
CA TRP A 54 -11.29 12.47 4.05
C TRP A 54 -10.37 11.56 4.87
N ARG A 55 -10.69 11.33 6.16
CA ARG A 55 -9.93 10.46 7.05
C ARG A 55 -9.86 9.00 6.57
N LEU A 56 -10.80 8.55 5.74
CA LEU A 56 -10.75 7.23 5.11
C LEU A 56 -9.54 7.08 4.18
N TRP A 57 -9.10 8.17 3.55
CA TRP A 57 -7.93 8.22 2.67
C TRP A 57 -6.67 8.66 3.41
N THR A 58 -6.74 9.74 4.14
CA THR A 58 -5.57 10.41 4.72
C THR A 58 -4.92 9.64 5.84
N ALA A 59 -5.66 8.81 6.56
CA ALA A 59 -5.12 7.95 7.62
C ALA A 59 -3.98 7.04 7.16
N ASN A 60 -3.99 6.65 5.89
CA ASN A 60 -2.93 5.83 5.31
C ASN A 60 -1.58 6.58 5.18
N LEU A 61 -1.57 7.89 5.32
CA LEU A 61 -0.37 8.73 5.20
C LEU A 61 0.21 9.16 6.55
N VAL A 62 -0.50 8.93 7.65
CA VAL A 62 -0.07 9.29 9.01
C VAL A 62 0.57 8.09 9.70
N HIS A 63 1.52 8.35 10.63
CA HIS A 63 2.21 7.30 11.36
C HIS A 63 2.40 7.65 12.84
N PHE A 64 2.26 6.66 13.71
CA PHE A 64 2.39 6.81 15.15
C PHE A 64 3.83 6.66 15.67
N GLY A 65 4.83 6.65 14.79
CA GLY A 65 6.23 6.58 15.20
C GLY A 65 7.19 6.35 14.04
N GLY A 66 8.46 6.72 14.23
CA GLY A 66 9.49 6.65 13.19
C GLY A 66 9.78 5.21 12.72
N SER A 67 9.78 4.24 13.64
CA SER A 67 9.93 2.82 13.27
C SER A 67 8.78 2.36 12.36
N HIS A 68 7.54 2.76 12.68
CA HIS A 68 6.36 2.43 11.87
C HIS A 68 6.46 3.04 10.47
N LEU A 69 6.79 4.31 10.37
CA LEU A 69 7.00 4.98 9.08
C LEU A 69 8.14 4.33 8.29
N GLY A 70 9.28 4.08 8.93
CA GLY A 70 10.47 3.53 8.30
C GLY A 70 10.20 2.14 7.67
N TRP A 71 9.60 1.22 8.40
CA TRP A 71 9.24 -0.10 7.87
C TRP A 71 8.22 -0.03 6.73
N ASN A 72 7.26 0.87 6.82
CA ASN A 72 6.27 1.06 5.76
C ASN A 72 6.91 1.61 4.49
N LEU A 73 7.76 2.63 4.59
CA LEU A 73 8.47 3.19 3.44
C LEU A 73 9.46 2.20 2.82
N LEU A 74 10.13 1.37 3.65
CA LEU A 74 11.06 0.34 3.20
C LEU A 74 10.39 -0.68 2.26
N VAL A 75 9.11 -0.98 2.47
CA VAL A 75 8.35 -1.86 1.60
C VAL A 75 7.65 -1.08 0.49
N PHE A 76 6.94 -0.01 0.84
CA PHE A 76 6.10 0.75 -0.09
C PHE A 76 6.89 1.37 -1.25
N VAL A 77 8.02 2.01 -0.96
CA VAL A 77 8.77 2.77 -1.98
C VAL A 77 9.35 1.84 -3.05
N PRO A 78 10.16 0.80 -2.74
CA PRO A 78 10.74 -0.04 -3.79
C PRO A 78 9.67 -0.82 -4.56
N THR A 79 8.66 -1.37 -3.88
CA THR A 79 7.61 -2.15 -4.55
C THR A 79 6.70 -1.26 -5.39
N GLY A 80 6.36 -0.07 -4.90
CA GLY A 80 5.58 0.92 -5.62
C GLY A 80 6.31 1.46 -6.85
N ILE A 81 7.58 1.83 -6.71
CA ILE A 81 8.42 2.27 -7.84
C ILE A 81 8.48 1.18 -8.92
N TRP A 82 8.75 -0.05 -8.53
CA TRP A 82 8.86 -1.14 -9.50
C TRP A 82 7.52 -1.42 -10.19
N ALA A 83 6.44 -1.54 -9.42
CA ALA A 83 5.10 -1.75 -9.97
C ALA A 83 4.66 -0.60 -10.89
N GLU A 84 4.94 0.67 -10.52
CA GLU A 84 4.57 1.84 -11.30
C GLU A 84 5.37 1.93 -12.61
N ARG A 85 6.63 1.50 -12.62
CA ARG A 85 7.42 1.39 -13.86
C ARG A 85 6.92 0.31 -14.80
N ILE A 86 6.48 -0.85 -14.27
CA ILE A 86 5.97 -1.96 -15.09
C ILE A 86 4.56 -1.67 -15.61
N ALA A 87 3.68 -1.17 -14.74
CA ALA A 87 2.26 -1.00 -15.02
C ALA A 87 1.72 0.33 -14.46
N PRO A 88 2.17 1.50 -15.01
CA PRO A 88 1.89 2.81 -14.42
C PRO A 88 0.40 3.07 -14.20
N GLY A 89 -0.44 2.79 -15.21
CA GLY A 89 -1.87 3.04 -15.10
C GLY A 89 -2.57 2.19 -14.03
N ARG A 90 -2.17 0.92 -13.85
CA ARG A 90 -2.72 0.06 -12.81
C ARG A 90 -2.25 0.48 -11.43
N THR A 91 -0.96 0.75 -11.29
CA THR A 91 -0.38 1.16 -10.01
C THR A 91 -0.99 2.47 -9.53
N ARG A 92 -1.08 3.48 -10.39
CA ARG A 92 -1.70 4.77 -10.06
C ARG A 92 -3.16 4.64 -9.67
N LEU A 93 -3.93 3.81 -10.39
CA LEU A 93 -5.32 3.52 -10.05
C LEU A 93 -5.43 2.84 -8.68
N MET A 94 -4.58 1.84 -8.41
CA MET A 94 -4.52 1.18 -7.10
C MET A 94 -4.18 2.19 -6.00
N LEU A 95 -3.13 3.00 -6.19
CA LEU A 95 -2.70 4.00 -5.22
C LEU A 95 -3.78 5.06 -4.93
N ALA A 96 -4.63 5.38 -5.91
CA ALA A 96 -5.74 6.31 -5.73
C ALA A 96 -6.95 5.69 -5.00
N LEU A 97 -7.29 4.44 -5.29
CA LEU A 97 -8.52 3.82 -4.78
C LEU A 97 -8.33 3.04 -3.47
N THR A 98 -7.17 2.39 -3.31
CA THR A 98 -6.94 1.48 -2.17
C THR A 98 -6.99 2.16 -0.81
N PRO A 99 -6.51 3.41 -0.60
CA PRO A 99 -6.65 4.07 0.70
C PRO A 99 -8.12 4.17 1.14
N GLY A 100 -9.00 4.58 0.23
CA GLY A 100 -10.44 4.64 0.50
C GLY A 100 -11.06 3.26 0.75
N LEU A 101 -10.64 2.24 -0.01
CA LEU A 101 -11.08 0.87 0.20
C LEU A 101 -10.68 0.36 1.60
N ILE A 102 -9.45 0.65 2.03
CA ILE A 102 -8.99 0.34 3.40
C ILE A 102 -9.89 1.04 4.41
N GLY A 103 -10.07 2.36 4.30
CA GLY A 103 -10.88 3.12 5.23
C GLY A 103 -12.33 2.62 5.31
N ILE A 104 -12.97 2.33 4.18
CA ILE A 104 -14.32 1.77 4.12
C ILE A 104 -14.37 0.37 4.75
N ALA A 105 -13.39 -0.49 4.48
CA ALA A 105 -13.32 -1.81 5.09
C ALA A 105 -13.21 -1.74 6.61
N LEU A 106 -12.36 -0.83 7.14
CA LEU A 106 -12.22 -0.61 8.57
C LEU A 106 -13.52 -0.09 9.19
N LEU A 107 -14.19 0.85 8.53
CA LEU A 107 -15.46 1.40 8.99
C LEU A 107 -16.55 0.33 9.06
N ALA A 108 -16.59 -0.58 8.08
CA ALA A 108 -17.64 -1.59 7.96
C ALA A 108 -17.40 -2.82 8.85
N PHE A 109 -16.15 -3.28 8.96
CA PHE A 109 -15.84 -4.58 9.54
C PHE A 109 -15.05 -4.54 10.86
N GLU A 110 -14.58 -3.36 11.28
CA GLU A 110 -13.88 -3.15 12.57
C GLU A 110 -14.64 -2.16 13.46
N PRO A 111 -15.86 -2.50 13.94
CA PRO A 111 -16.69 -1.54 14.69
C PRO A 111 -16.05 -1.07 15.99
N ALA A 112 -15.18 -1.86 16.60
CA ALA A 112 -14.47 -1.51 17.82
C ALA A 112 -13.19 -0.68 17.58
N LEU A 113 -12.78 -0.48 16.31
CA LEU A 113 -11.58 0.28 15.99
C LEU A 113 -11.85 1.78 16.08
N ALA A 114 -11.37 2.40 17.16
CA ALA A 114 -11.52 3.84 17.37
C ALA A 114 -10.59 4.66 16.46
N ARG A 115 -9.32 4.23 16.29
CA ARG A 115 -8.29 4.99 15.56
C ARG A 115 -7.43 4.07 14.69
N TYR A 116 -7.06 4.57 13.50
CA TYR A 116 -6.13 3.89 12.59
C TYR A 116 -5.23 4.91 11.88
N ALA A 117 -3.98 4.54 11.69
CA ALA A 117 -3.02 5.23 10.87
C ALA A 117 -1.96 4.27 10.33
N GLY A 118 -1.44 4.54 9.15
CA GLY A 118 -0.28 3.83 8.61
C GLY A 118 -0.40 3.41 7.16
N LEU A 119 0.72 3.52 6.46
CA LEU A 119 0.88 3.16 5.06
C LEU A 119 0.94 1.63 4.83
N SER A 120 0.88 0.82 5.89
CA SER A 120 1.13 -0.63 5.85
C SER A 120 0.16 -1.39 4.94
N GLY A 121 -1.12 -1.00 4.91
CA GLY A 121 -2.11 -1.56 3.98
C GLY A 121 -1.76 -1.27 2.52
N MET A 122 -1.30 -0.05 2.24
CA MET A 122 -0.81 0.35 0.92
C MET A 122 0.48 -0.37 0.54
N ALA A 123 1.41 -0.57 1.49
CA ALA A 123 2.64 -1.33 1.27
C ALA A 123 2.35 -2.80 0.95
N ALA A 124 1.42 -3.42 1.68
CA ALA A 124 0.93 -4.77 1.35
C ALA A 124 0.30 -4.82 -0.04
N GLY A 125 -0.48 -3.81 -0.40
CA GLY A 125 -1.09 -3.66 -1.72
C GLY A 125 -0.07 -3.51 -2.84
N THR A 126 0.94 -2.65 -2.71
CA THR A 126 1.99 -2.47 -3.73
C THR A 126 2.84 -3.72 -3.91
N LEU A 127 3.18 -4.40 -2.81
CA LEU A 127 3.89 -5.68 -2.86
C LEU A 127 3.04 -6.74 -3.57
N ALA A 128 1.76 -6.89 -3.21
CA ALA A 128 0.86 -7.84 -3.84
C ALA A 128 0.65 -7.54 -5.33
N LEU A 129 0.46 -6.26 -5.70
CA LEU A 129 0.36 -5.87 -7.11
C LEU A 129 1.62 -6.25 -7.89
N LEU A 130 2.80 -5.96 -7.35
CA LEU A 130 4.07 -6.33 -7.96
C LEU A 130 4.14 -7.85 -8.18
N VAL A 131 3.81 -8.64 -7.14
CA VAL A 131 3.78 -10.11 -7.24
C VAL A 131 2.82 -10.57 -8.33
N PHE A 132 1.59 -10.05 -8.36
CA PHE A 132 0.60 -10.43 -9.39
C PHE A 132 1.05 -10.06 -10.80
N LEU A 133 1.70 -8.92 -10.98
CA LEU A 133 2.27 -8.50 -12.27
C LEU A 133 3.39 -9.45 -12.71
N GLN A 134 4.27 -9.82 -11.79
CA GLN A 134 5.39 -10.73 -12.06
C GLN A 134 4.90 -12.15 -12.37
N LEU A 135 3.94 -12.69 -11.61
CA LEU A 135 3.38 -14.02 -11.86
C LEU A 135 2.68 -14.12 -13.24
N ARG A 136 2.31 -12.98 -13.83
CA ARG A 136 1.75 -12.91 -15.20
C ARG A 136 2.81 -12.71 -16.28
N ALA A 137 4.04 -12.39 -15.90
CA ALA A 137 5.14 -12.24 -16.86
C ALA A 137 5.65 -13.62 -17.31
N ARG A 138 6.01 -13.73 -18.61
CA ARG A 138 6.43 -15.01 -19.21
C ARG A 138 7.71 -15.59 -18.61
N ASN A 139 8.66 -14.73 -18.24
CA ASN A 139 10.00 -15.10 -17.79
C ASN A 139 10.20 -14.91 -16.29
N ALA A 140 9.12 -14.89 -15.49
CA ALA A 140 9.24 -14.71 -14.06
C ALA A 140 9.57 -16.04 -13.35
N ASP A 141 10.41 -15.96 -12.36
CA ASP A 141 10.59 -17.05 -11.39
C ASP A 141 9.33 -17.16 -10.52
N ARG A 142 8.43 -18.06 -10.95
CA ARG A 142 7.14 -18.24 -10.28
C ARG A 142 7.30 -18.74 -8.84
N LEU A 143 8.30 -19.60 -8.59
CA LEU A 143 8.53 -20.14 -7.24
C LEU A 143 8.95 -19.02 -6.29
N PHE A 144 9.85 -18.15 -6.72
CA PHE A 144 10.25 -16.98 -5.94
C PHE A 144 9.06 -16.08 -5.63
N TRP A 145 8.24 -15.71 -6.63
CA TRP A 145 7.11 -14.79 -6.42
C TRP A 145 5.96 -15.41 -5.63
N CYS A 146 5.72 -16.71 -5.75
CA CYS A 146 4.81 -17.43 -4.87
C CYS A 146 5.33 -17.45 -3.42
N GLY A 147 6.65 -17.61 -3.23
CA GLY A 147 7.29 -17.50 -1.92
C GLY A 147 7.10 -16.13 -1.29
N VAL A 148 7.27 -15.04 -2.06
CA VAL A 148 7.01 -13.67 -1.58
C VAL A 148 5.55 -13.49 -1.16
N LEU A 149 4.59 -14.00 -1.96
CA LEU A 149 3.16 -13.94 -1.60
C LEU A 149 2.86 -14.76 -0.34
N ALA A 150 3.45 -15.94 -0.21
CA ALA A 150 3.30 -16.77 0.98
C ALA A 150 3.85 -16.08 2.23
N LEU A 151 5.01 -15.44 2.15
CA LEU A 151 5.59 -14.66 3.26
C LEU A 151 4.68 -13.49 3.66
N LEU A 152 4.08 -12.78 2.69
CA LEU A 152 3.10 -11.74 2.98
C LEU A 152 1.87 -12.30 3.70
N ALA A 153 1.34 -13.44 3.25
CA ALA A 153 0.20 -14.10 3.89
C ALA A 153 0.55 -14.58 5.32
N VAL A 154 1.71 -15.17 5.51
CA VAL A 154 2.22 -15.58 6.83
C VAL A 154 2.37 -14.36 7.75
N LYS A 155 2.93 -13.26 7.25
CA LYS A 155 3.06 -12.01 8.03
C LYS A 155 1.69 -11.51 8.49
N ILE A 156 0.71 -11.42 7.61
CA ILE A 156 -0.63 -10.95 7.93
C ILE A 156 -1.31 -11.90 8.94
N GLY A 157 -1.22 -13.20 8.71
CA GLY A 157 -1.78 -14.22 9.60
C GLY A 157 -1.13 -14.22 11.00
N ALA A 158 0.19 -14.09 11.05
CA ALA A 158 0.92 -14.04 12.32
C ALA A 158 0.56 -12.79 13.14
N GLU A 159 0.43 -11.62 12.50
CA GLU A 159 -0.01 -10.39 13.18
C GLU A 159 -1.47 -10.49 13.67
N ALA A 160 -2.34 -11.15 12.90
CA ALA A 160 -3.71 -11.42 13.32
C ALA A 160 -3.76 -12.35 14.55
N PHE A 161 -2.94 -13.39 14.54
CA PHE A 161 -2.89 -14.36 15.64
C PHE A 161 -2.21 -13.83 16.90
N LEU A 162 -1.08 -13.11 16.74
CA LEU A 162 -0.27 -12.61 17.84
C LEU A 162 -0.80 -11.28 18.43
N GLY A 163 -1.66 -10.56 17.71
CA GLY A 163 -2.17 -9.25 18.12
C GLY A 163 -1.09 -8.15 18.22
N ARG A 164 0.10 -8.38 17.64
CA ARG A 164 1.24 -7.44 17.67
C ARG A 164 1.91 -7.35 16.30
N ALA A 165 2.49 -6.18 16.00
CA ALA A 165 3.29 -6.00 14.81
C ALA A 165 4.58 -6.80 14.89
N LEU A 166 4.98 -7.42 13.75
CA LEU A 166 6.21 -8.21 13.69
C LEU A 166 7.47 -7.34 13.54
N PHE A 167 7.38 -6.24 12.84
CA PHE A 167 8.54 -5.42 12.47
C PHE A 167 8.53 -4.02 13.11
N ALA A 168 7.35 -3.39 13.24
CA ALA A 168 7.26 -2.06 13.82
C ALA A 168 7.24 -2.11 15.34
N HIS A 169 8.07 -1.29 15.98
CA HIS A 169 8.07 -1.10 17.43
C HIS A 169 7.32 0.20 17.75
N PHE A 170 6.32 0.09 18.62
CA PHE A 170 5.53 1.21 19.11
C PHE A 170 5.86 1.42 20.57
N ALA A 171 6.78 2.34 20.88
CA ALA A 171 7.17 2.62 22.26
C ALA A 171 6.02 3.32 23.00
N GLY A 172 5.51 2.66 24.05
CA GLY A 172 4.59 3.28 25.02
C GLY A 172 3.15 3.50 24.56
N THR A 173 2.70 2.87 23.47
CA THR A 173 1.32 3.02 22.97
C THR A 173 0.67 1.67 22.73
N ASP A 174 -0.63 1.58 23.00
CA ASP A 174 -1.48 0.39 22.74
C ASP A 174 -1.85 0.25 21.24
N ILE A 175 -0.86 0.51 20.36
CA ILE A 175 -1.06 0.42 18.91
C ILE A 175 -0.94 -1.04 18.49
N ARG A 176 -2.01 -1.55 17.90
CA ARG A 176 -2.08 -2.91 17.38
C ARG A 176 -2.06 -2.89 15.84
N PRO A 177 -1.48 -3.90 15.20
CA PRO A 177 -1.63 -4.06 13.76
C PRO A 177 -3.11 -4.29 13.44
N VAL A 178 -3.52 -3.82 12.27
CA VAL A 178 -4.89 -4.04 11.77
C VAL A 178 -4.79 -4.91 10.52
N PRO A 179 -4.85 -6.25 10.65
CA PRO A 179 -4.69 -7.19 9.53
C PRO A 179 -5.68 -6.94 8.40
N LEU A 180 -6.89 -6.47 8.72
CA LEU A 180 -7.89 -6.11 7.72
C LEU A 180 -7.39 -5.01 6.76
N ALA A 181 -6.60 -4.05 7.23
CA ALA A 181 -6.02 -3.02 6.37
C ALA A 181 -5.06 -3.63 5.33
N HIS A 182 -4.25 -4.62 5.75
CA HIS A 182 -3.36 -5.35 4.83
C HIS A 182 -4.16 -6.17 3.81
N LEU A 183 -5.20 -6.87 4.26
CA LEU A 183 -6.08 -7.65 3.37
C LEU A 183 -6.81 -6.76 2.36
N ALA A 184 -7.31 -5.61 2.80
CA ALA A 184 -7.95 -4.62 1.91
C ALA A 184 -6.95 -4.08 0.88
N GLY A 185 -5.69 -3.84 1.28
CA GLY A 185 -4.61 -3.47 0.37
C GLY A 185 -4.35 -4.53 -0.70
N VAL A 186 -4.24 -5.81 -0.30
CA VAL A 186 -4.07 -6.95 -1.22
C VAL A 186 -5.30 -7.10 -2.14
N ALA A 187 -6.51 -6.93 -1.61
CA ALA A 187 -7.74 -6.99 -2.39
C ALA A 187 -7.78 -5.88 -3.46
N GLY A 188 -7.42 -4.64 -3.10
CA GLY A 188 -7.30 -3.53 -4.04
C GLY A 188 -6.31 -3.82 -5.17
N ALA A 189 -5.16 -4.42 -4.85
CA ALA A 189 -4.18 -4.86 -5.84
C ALA A 189 -4.74 -5.95 -6.77
N ALA A 190 -5.46 -6.93 -6.22
CA ALA A 190 -6.08 -7.99 -7.00
C ALA A 190 -7.14 -7.45 -7.96
N VAL A 191 -8.05 -6.60 -7.47
CA VAL A 191 -9.08 -5.95 -8.30
C VAL A 191 -8.43 -5.25 -9.49
N VAL A 192 -7.46 -4.37 -9.25
CA VAL A 192 -6.81 -3.60 -10.32
C VAL A 192 -5.98 -4.47 -11.26
N CYS A 193 -5.36 -5.55 -10.76
CA CYS A 193 -4.57 -6.46 -11.59
C CYS A 193 -5.44 -7.32 -12.51
N PHE A 194 -6.59 -7.80 -12.02
CA PHE A 194 -7.40 -8.80 -12.71
C PHE A 194 -8.62 -8.22 -13.41
N THR A 195 -9.01 -6.95 -13.17
CA THR A 195 -10.03 -6.29 -13.98
C THR A 195 -9.56 -6.15 -15.42
N ARG A 196 -10.38 -6.60 -16.38
CA ARG A 196 -10.12 -6.43 -17.79
C ARG A 196 -10.25 -4.94 -18.13
N ARG A 197 -9.20 -4.33 -18.71
CA ARG A 197 -9.39 -3.04 -19.36
C ARG A 197 -10.29 -3.26 -20.58
N PRO A 198 -11.29 -2.37 -20.83
CA PRO A 198 -11.92 -2.31 -22.14
C PRO A 198 -10.79 -2.14 -23.17
N ARG A 199 -10.79 -2.95 -24.23
CA ARG A 199 -9.93 -2.71 -25.37
C ARG A 199 -10.37 -1.35 -25.94
N PRO A 200 -9.45 -0.40 -26.22
CA PRO A 200 -9.85 0.77 -26.98
C PRO A 200 -10.38 0.28 -28.34
N ILE A 201 -11.57 0.77 -28.68
CA ILE A 201 -12.24 0.58 -29.96
C ILE A 201 -11.40 1.23 -31.04
#